data_f23366c1d9e9febd3a828d2789be2b91
#
_entry.id   f23366c1d9e9febd3a828d2789be2b91
#
_cell.length_a   1.000
_cell.length_b   1.000
_cell.length_c   1.000
_cell.angle_alpha   90.00
_cell.angle_beta   90.00
_cell.angle_gamma   90.00
#
_symmetry.space_group_name_H-M   'P 1'
#
loop_
_entity.id
_entity.type
_entity.pdbx_description
1 polymer ?
#
loop_
_entity_poly.entity_id
_entity_poly.type
_entity_poly.pdbx_seq_one_letter_code
_entity_poly.pdbx_strand_id
1 'polypeptide(L)'
;MRQAKLGIAPIAWWNDDDASLSDDVTLPEALRQASVAGFSGMETGRRFPMDMNELGPILNRFGVSVCGGWFSGLLLDGDIEAEKDRIAEQMAFFIAAGAPGIAYGETARSIQGVRGAALATKPKLTETEIATYGRKMSDFADWCAGQGMAIAYHHH
;
A
#
# COMPACT_ATOMS: atom_id res chain seq x y z
N MET A 1 25.47 9.36 -13.07
CA MET A 1 24.43 8.32 -12.97
C MET A 1 23.56 8.63 -11.77
N ARG A 2 22.22 8.59 -11.89
CA ARG A 2 21.35 8.68 -10.70
C ARG A 2 21.48 7.36 -9.94
N GLN A 3 21.87 7.44 -8.69
CA GLN A 3 21.89 6.27 -7.80
C GLN A 3 20.45 5.83 -7.52
N ALA A 4 20.14 4.55 -7.66
CA ALA A 4 18.84 4.01 -7.31
C ALA A 4 18.58 4.18 -5.82
N LYS A 5 17.37 4.65 -5.47
CA LYS A 5 16.90 4.67 -4.09
C LYS A 5 16.19 3.36 -3.80
N LEU A 6 16.49 2.76 -2.67
CA LEU A 6 15.86 1.51 -2.25
C LEU A 6 14.79 1.78 -1.20
N GLY A 7 13.62 1.18 -1.40
CA GLY A 7 12.53 1.14 -0.43
C GLY A 7 12.33 -0.29 0.09
N ILE A 8 11.73 -0.42 1.28
CA ILE A 8 11.40 -1.70 1.89
C ILE A 8 9.99 -1.67 2.48
N ALA A 9 9.28 -2.78 2.38
CA ALA A 9 7.99 -2.95 3.04
C ALA A 9 8.18 -3.28 4.53
N PRO A 10 7.33 -2.76 5.43
CA PRO A 10 7.45 -2.99 6.87
C PRO A 10 7.16 -4.44 7.27
N ILE A 11 6.63 -5.26 6.38
CA ILE A 11 6.39 -6.69 6.59
C ILE A 11 7.67 -7.47 6.98
N ALA A 12 8.85 -6.87 6.76
CA ALA A 12 10.11 -7.42 7.24
C ALA A 12 10.22 -7.43 8.78
N TRP A 13 9.43 -6.62 9.49
CA TRP A 13 9.48 -6.46 10.96
C TRP A 13 8.20 -6.87 11.66
N TRP A 14 7.04 -6.72 11.03
CA TRP A 14 5.74 -7.12 11.59
C TRP A 14 4.76 -7.54 10.51
N ASN A 15 3.77 -8.32 10.90
CA ASN A 15 2.74 -8.78 9.99
C ASN A 15 1.50 -7.88 10.10
N ASP A 16 1.07 -7.29 9.00
CA ASP A 16 -0.10 -6.42 8.98
C ASP A 16 -1.43 -7.21 8.91
N ASP A 17 -1.39 -8.46 8.41
CA ASP A 17 -2.56 -9.34 8.34
C ASP A 17 -2.83 -10.10 9.66
N ASP A 18 -1.77 -10.41 10.43
CA ASP A 18 -1.88 -11.09 11.71
C ASP A 18 -0.98 -10.41 12.75
N ALA A 19 -1.57 -9.50 13.52
CA ALA A 19 -0.87 -8.72 14.54
C ALA A 19 -0.30 -9.59 15.69
N SER A 20 -0.68 -10.85 15.81
CA SER A 20 -0.10 -11.77 16.78
C SER A 20 1.30 -12.26 16.40
N LEU A 21 1.70 -12.00 15.15
CA LEU A 21 3.02 -12.36 14.63
C LEU A 21 3.93 -11.12 14.61
N SER A 22 5.08 -11.23 15.28
CA SER A 22 6.15 -10.22 15.25
C SER A 22 5.68 -8.80 15.63
N ASP A 23 5.06 -8.65 16.82
CA ASP A 23 4.55 -7.34 17.30
C ASP A 23 5.47 -6.65 18.30
N ASP A 24 6.70 -7.08 18.43
CA ASP A 24 7.68 -6.60 19.40
C ASP A 24 8.58 -5.47 18.87
N VAL A 25 8.64 -5.27 17.55
CA VAL A 25 9.48 -4.23 16.94
C VAL A 25 8.72 -2.91 16.81
N THR A 26 9.25 -1.84 17.39
CA THR A 26 8.65 -0.49 17.28
C THR A 26 8.96 0.15 15.92
N LEU A 27 8.13 1.13 15.49
CA LEU A 27 8.40 1.89 14.26
C LEU A 27 9.79 2.58 14.26
N PRO A 28 10.23 3.27 15.32
CA PRO A 28 11.58 3.83 15.36
C PRO A 28 12.70 2.79 15.19
N GLU A 29 12.53 1.60 15.75
CA GLU A 29 13.54 0.54 15.61
C GLU A 29 13.57 -0.03 14.18
N ALA A 30 12.40 -0.26 13.55
CA ALA A 30 12.33 -0.69 12.17
C ALA A 30 12.98 0.34 11.21
N LEU A 31 12.68 1.64 11.40
CA LEU A 31 13.28 2.72 10.61
C LEU A 31 14.80 2.79 10.80
N ARG A 32 15.28 2.63 12.03
CA ARG A 32 16.72 2.58 12.32
C ARG A 32 17.40 1.43 11.58
N GLN A 33 16.83 0.23 11.64
CA GLN A 33 17.37 -0.95 10.96
C GLN A 33 17.35 -0.79 9.43
N ALA A 34 16.27 -0.28 8.87
CA ALA A 34 16.17 0.02 7.44
C ALA A 34 17.25 1.02 7.00
N SER A 35 17.42 2.10 7.74
CA SER A 35 18.45 3.12 7.48
C SER A 35 19.87 2.53 7.52
N VAL A 36 20.17 1.73 8.53
CA VAL A 36 21.50 1.05 8.66
C VAL A 36 21.72 0.06 7.50
N ALA A 37 20.66 -0.62 7.03
CA ALA A 37 20.72 -1.51 5.88
C ALA A 37 20.84 -0.79 4.53
N GLY A 38 20.77 0.54 4.51
CA GLY A 38 20.91 1.36 3.30
C GLY A 38 19.61 1.68 2.57
N PHE A 39 18.46 1.39 3.16
CA PHE A 39 17.16 1.82 2.61
C PHE A 39 16.91 3.29 2.89
N SER A 40 16.46 4.03 1.88
CA SER A 40 16.10 5.44 1.97
C SER A 40 14.59 5.67 1.97
N GLY A 41 13.79 4.62 1.78
CA GLY A 41 12.35 4.64 1.81
C GLY A 41 11.75 3.43 2.53
N MET A 42 10.57 3.61 3.11
CA MET A 42 9.77 2.53 3.68
C MET A 42 8.32 2.72 3.28
N GLU A 43 7.63 1.64 2.92
CA GLU A 43 6.19 1.65 2.77
C GLU A 43 5.52 1.83 4.13
N THR A 44 4.34 2.43 4.15
CA THR A 44 3.57 2.51 5.39
C THR A 44 2.93 1.17 5.73
N GLY A 45 2.76 0.93 7.02
CA GLY A 45 2.02 -0.20 7.57
C GLY A 45 1.26 0.24 8.82
N ARG A 46 0.59 -0.67 9.50
CA ARG A 46 -0.32 -0.41 10.64
C ARG A 46 0.28 0.39 11.80
N ARG A 47 1.62 0.46 11.90
CA ARG A 47 2.31 1.20 12.97
C ARG A 47 2.68 2.63 12.60
N PHE A 48 2.38 3.05 11.37
CA PHE A 48 2.67 4.40 10.92
C PHE A 48 1.53 5.34 11.32
N PRO A 49 1.83 6.46 12.01
CA PRO A 49 0.87 7.56 12.11
C PRO A 49 0.47 8.05 10.71
N MET A 50 -0.82 8.25 10.49
CA MET A 50 -1.35 8.78 9.21
C MET A 50 -1.46 10.32 9.25
N ASP A 51 -0.61 10.97 10.03
CA ASP A 51 -0.44 12.42 10.10
C ASP A 51 1.06 12.78 9.94
N MET A 52 1.37 13.56 8.92
CA MET A 52 2.75 13.97 8.64
C MET A 52 3.34 14.91 9.69
N ASN A 53 2.50 15.59 10.49
CA ASN A 53 2.99 16.35 11.65
C ASN A 53 3.59 15.45 12.72
N GLU A 54 3.03 14.27 12.90
CA GLU A 54 3.54 13.25 13.83
C GLU A 54 4.65 12.41 13.19
N LEU A 55 4.41 11.90 11.98
CA LEU A 55 5.31 10.97 11.29
C LEU A 55 6.59 11.65 10.81
N GLY A 56 6.51 12.87 10.29
CA GLY A 56 7.65 13.58 9.68
C GLY A 56 8.88 13.68 10.57
N PRO A 57 8.76 14.13 11.83
CA PRO A 57 9.89 14.15 12.77
C PRO A 57 10.52 12.77 13.02
N ILE A 58 9.70 11.71 13.04
CA ILE A 58 10.17 10.33 13.24
C ILE A 58 11.00 9.89 12.02
N LEU A 59 10.49 10.08 10.81
CA LEU A 59 11.18 9.73 9.57
C LEU A 59 12.50 10.48 9.41
N ASN A 60 12.49 11.79 9.66
CA ASN A 60 13.66 12.65 9.54
C ASN A 60 14.81 12.22 10.45
N ARG A 61 14.50 11.70 11.63
CA ARG A 61 15.51 11.20 12.57
C ARG A 61 16.37 10.06 11.98
N PHE A 62 15.80 9.27 11.07
CA PHE A 62 16.48 8.12 10.48
C PHE A 62 16.85 8.32 9.01
N GLY A 63 16.53 9.46 8.42
CA GLY A 63 16.77 9.75 7.00
C GLY A 63 15.98 8.83 6.05
N VAL A 64 14.84 8.34 6.49
CA VAL A 64 13.93 7.48 5.70
C VAL A 64 12.71 8.29 5.29
N SER A 65 12.21 8.09 4.08
CA SER A 65 10.98 8.72 3.57
C SER A 65 9.88 7.67 3.35
N VAL A 66 8.61 8.11 3.30
CA VAL A 66 7.53 7.25 2.81
C VAL A 66 7.74 7.01 1.32
N CYS A 67 7.80 5.76 0.88
CA CYS A 67 7.95 5.42 -0.54
C CYS A 67 6.69 4.80 -1.15
N GLY A 68 5.61 4.66 -0.38
CA GLY A 68 4.34 4.11 -0.77
C GLY A 68 3.62 3.45 0.39
N GLY A 69 2.63 2.65 0.07
CA GLY A 69 1.90 1.82 1.02
C GLY A 69 0.79 1.08 0.31
N TRP A 70 0.09 0.25 1.06
CA TRP A 70 -0.94 -0.62 0.56
C TRP A 70 -2.34 0.02 0.65
N PHE A 71 -3.14 -0.15 -0.39
CA PHE A 71 -4.57 0.13 -0.38
C PHE A 71 -5.35 -1.13 -0.77
N SER A 72 -6.29 -1.55 0.07
CA SER A 72 -7.18 -2.68 -0.19
C SER A 72 -8.38 -2.23 -1.01
N GLY A 73 -8.33 -2.47 -2.31
CA GLY A 73 -9.36 -2.09 -3.26
C GLY A 73 -10.57 -3.03 -3.27
N LEU A 74 -11.72 -2.51 -3.68
CA LEU A 74 -12.97 -3.25 -3.86
C LEU A 74 -13.62 -2.94 -5.22
N LEU A 75 -12.83 -2.46 -6.19
CA LEU A 75 -13.34 -1.98 -7.46
C LEU A 75 -13.93 -3.08 -8.35
N LEU A 76 -13.51 -4.33 -8.15
CA LEU A 76 -14.04 -5.48 -8.89
C LEU A 76 -15.58 -5.55 -8.77
N ASP A 77 -16.09 -5.47 -7.55
CA ASP A 77 -17.52 -5.55 -7.26
C ASP A 77 -18.16 -4.17 -6.98
N GLY A 78 -17.34 -3.14 -6.76
CA GLY A 78 -17.78 -1.77 -6.48
C GLY A 78 -17.87 -0.88 -7.73
N ASP A 79 -18.18 0.38 -7.49
CA ASP A 79 -18.11 1.43 -8.52
C ASP A 79 -16.92 2.38 -8.27
N ILE A 80 -16.58 3.16 -9.30
CA ILE A 80 -15.41 4.04 -9.27
C ILE A 80 -15.58 5.18 -8.27
N GLU A 81 -16.76 5.75 -8.12
CA GLU A 81 -17.00 6.89 -7.23
C GLU A 81 -16.84 6.46 -5.77
N ALA A 82 -17.41 5.31 -5.39
CA ALA A 82 -17.22 4.76 -4.07
C ALA A 82 -15.73 4.45 -3.78
N GLU A 83 -14.99 3.99 -4.78
CA GLU A 83 -13.57 3.70 -4.63
C GLU A 83 -12.73 4.97 -4.49
N LYS A 84 -13.09 6.04 -5.19
CA LYS A 84 -12.47 7.37 -5.03
C LYS A 84 -12.67 7.91 -3.62
N ASP A 85 -13.89 7.78 -3.09
CA ASP A 85 -14.17 8.22 -1.71
C ASP A 85 -13.36 7.42 -0.69
N ARG A 86 -13.21 6.11 -0.89
CA ARG A 86 -12.45 5.23 0.01
C ARG A 86 -10.95 5.54 0.05
N ILE A 87 -10.35 5.89 -1.09
CA ILE A 87 -8.90 6.16 -1.17
C ILE A 87 -8.54 7.60 -0.80
N ALA A 88 -9.48 8.53 -0.78
CA ALA A 88 -9.25 9.97 -0.74
C ALA A 88 -8.35 10.41 0.43
N GLU A 89 -8.66 9.96 1.65
CA GLU A 89 -7.89 10.33 2.84
C GLU A 89 -6.46 9.77 2.78
N GLN A 90 -6.33 8.50 2.44
CA GLN A 90 -5.02 7.86 2.34
C GLN A 90 -4.17 8.46 1.20
N MET A 91 -4.80 8.78 0.07
CA MET A 91 -4.13 9.45 -1.05
C MET A 91 -3.63 10.84 -0.66
N ALA A 92 -4.44 11.62 0.07
CA ALA A 92 -4.02 12.93 0.58
C ALA A 92 -2.80 12.82 1.51
N PHE A 93 -2.79 11.82 2.38
CA PHE A 93 -1.62 11.53 3.22
C PHE A 93 -0.38 11.20 2.39
N PHE A 94 -0.47 10.32 1.39
CA PHE A 94 0.67 9.95 0.56
C PHE A 94 1.18 11.12 -0.29
N ILE A 95 0.29 11.98 -0.78
CA ILE A 95 0.68 13.23 -1.47
C ILE A 95 1.47 14.13 -0.51
N ALA A 96 0.96 14.33 0.71
CA ALA A 96 1.65 15.14 1.73
C ALA A 96 3.01 14.54 2.13
N ALA A 97 3.12 13.22 2.15
CA ALA A 97 4.36 12.50 2.44
C ALA A 97 5.36 12.51 1.27
N GLY A 98 4.96 12.97 0.08
CA GLY A 98 5.78 12.94 -1.13
C GLY A 98 6.03 11.54 -1.68
N ALA A 99 5.15 10.59 -1.37
CA ALA A 99 5.25 9.21 -1.87
C ALA A 99 5.02 9.15 -3.38
N PRO A 100 5.79 8.33 -4.12
CA PRO A 100 5.69 8.26 -5.59
C PRO A 100 4.44 7.50 -6.07
N GLY A 101 3.79 6.70 -5.24
CA GLY A 101 2.62 5.90 -5.62
C GLY A 101 2.06 5.06 -4.50
N ILE A 102 0.94 4.42 -4.78
CA ILE A 102 0.22 3.52 -3.88
C ILE A 102 0.15 2.14 -4.53
N ALA A 103 0.46 1.08 -3.77
CA ALA A 103 0.19 -0.30 -4.16
C ALA A 103 -1.31 -0.59 -3.95
N TYR A 104 -2.04 -0.77 -5.05
CA TYR A 104 -3.45 -1.12 -5.04
C TYR A 104 -3.62 -2.62 -5.18
N GLY A 105 -4.07 -3.29 -4.12
CA GLY A 105 -4.44 -4.70 -4.16
C GLY A 105 -5.94 -4.89 -4.21
N GLU A 106 -6.47 -5.55 -5.26
CA GLU A 106 -7.89 -5.90 -5.31
C GLU A 106 -8.21 -6.99 -4.29
N THR A 107 -9.08 -6.68 -3.34
CA THR A 107 -9.43 -7.60 -2.25
C THR A 107 -10.88 -8.09 -2.29
N ALA A 108 -11.71 -7.56 -3.18
CA ALA A 108 -13.04 -8.11 -3.41
C ALA A 108 -12.93 -9.58 -3.84
N ARG A 109 -13.72 -10.43 -3.24
CA ARG A 109 -13.71 -11.89 -3.41
C ARG A 109 -12.38 -12.57 -3.04
N SER A 110 -11.43 -11.85 -2.42
CA SER A 110 -10.17 -12.47 -2.00
C SER A 110 -10.39 -13.47 -0.86
N ILE A 111 -9.67 -14.60 -0.91
CA ILE A 111 -9.66 -15.60 0.16
C ILE A 111 -8.42 -15.51 1.05
N GLN A 112 -7.54 -14.55 0.82
CA GLN A 112 -6.25 -14.46 1.53
C GLN A 112 -6.41 -14.17 3.02
N GLY A 113 -7.43 -13.41 3.42
CA GLY A 113 -7.77 -13.18 4.81
C GLY A 113 -8.47 -14.38 5.50
N VAL A 114 -8.76 -15.46 4.78
CA VAL A 114 -9.44 -16.65 5.33
C VAL A 114 -8.42 -17.68 5.75
N ARG A 115 -8.11 -17.74 7.05
CA ARG A 115 -7.15 -18.69 7.59
C ARG A 115 -7.56 -20.15 7.25
N GLY A 116 -6.65 -20.90 6.65
CA GLY A 116 -6.86 -22.29 6.25
C GLY A 116 -7.58 -22.49 4.91
N ALA A 117 -7.95 -21.42 4.20
CA ALA A 117 -8.48 -21.55 2.85
C ALA A 117 -7.43 -22.15 1.91
N ALA A 118 -7.81 -23.18 1.15
CA ALA A 118 -6.91 -23.74 0.15
C ALA A 118 -6.76 -22.77 -1.04
N LEU A 119 -5.55 -22.46 -1.46
CA LEU A 119 -5.30 -21.55 -2.61
C LEU A 119 -6.00 -22.01 -3.90
N ALA A 120 -6.24 -23.33 -4.03
CA ALA A 120 -6.98 -23.88 -5.17
C ALA A 120 -8.46 -23.44 -5.22
N THR A 121 -9.02 -22.94 -4.11
CA THR A 121 -10.40 -22.43 -4.04
C THR A 121 -10.51 -20.94 -4.38
N LYS A 122 -9.40 -20.29 -4.69
CA LYS A 122 -9.37 -18.89 -5.11
C LYS A 122 -10.35 -18.66 -6.28
N PRO A 123 -11.24 -17.67 -6.18
CA PRO A 123 -12.15 -17.31 -7.26
C PRO A 123 -11.39 -16.98 -8.54
N LYS A 124 -11.94 -17.39 -9.66
CA LYS A 124 -11.42 -17.08 -10.99
C LYS A 124 -12.39 -16.16 -11.71
N LEU A 125 -11.88 -15.07 -12.25
CA LEU A 125 -12.67 -14.16 -13.06
C LEU A 125 -12.86 -14.74 -14.46
N THR A 126 -14.04 -14.50 -15.03
CA THR A 126 -14.31 -14.73 -16.45
C THR A 126 -13.58 -13.67 -17.29
N GLU A 127 -13.39 -13.92 -18.59
CA GLU A 127 -12.80 -12.96 -19.53
C GLU A 127 -13.58 -11.63 -19.53
N THR A 128 -14.91 -11.69 -19.45
CA THR A 128 -15.76 -10.50 -19.39
C THR A 128 -15.55 -9.70 -18.11
N GLU A 129 -15.41 -10.37 -16.95
CA GLU A 129 -15.10 -9.70 -15.69
C GLU A 129 -13.71 -9.07 -15.72
N ILE A 130 -12.70 -9.78 -16.26
CA ILE A 130 -11.35 -9.24 -16.43
C ILE A 130 -11.36 -7.97 -17.29
N ALA A 131 -12.05 -8.03 -18.45
CA ALA A 131 -12.13 -6.87 -19.34
C ALA A 131 -12.87 -5.68 -18.70
N THR A 132 -13.92 -5.95 -17.94
CA THR A 132 -14.70 -4.92 -17.25
C THR A 132 -13.90 -4.32 -16.09
N TYR A 133 -13.29 -5.14 -15.28
CA TYR A 133 -12.42 -4.70 -14.19
C TYR A 133 -11.23 -3.90 -14.72
N GLY A 134 -10.59 -4.34 -15.79
CA GLY A 134 -9.45 -3.64 -16.40
C GLY A 134 -9.81 -2.23 -16.85
N ARG A 135 -11.02 -2.01 -17.42
CA ARG A 135 -11.50 -0.65 -17.76
C ARG A 135 -11.69 0.20 -16.50
N LYS A 136 -12.42 -0.32 -15.49
CA LYS A 136 -12.60 0.39 -14.23
C LYS A 136 -11.26 0.76 -13.58
N MET A 137 -10.29 -0.16 -13.59
CA MET A 137 -8.98 0.06 -13.01
C MET A 137 -8.19 1.14 -13.77
N SER A 138 -8.29 1.17 -15.11
CA SER A 138 -7.67 2.22 -15.91
C SER A 138 -8.27 3.59 -15.62
N ASP A 139 -9.59 3.69 -15.63
CA ASP A 139 -10.30 4.94 -15.34
C ASP A 139 -9.99 5.45 -13.92
N PHE A 140 -9.94 4.56 -12.94
CA PHE A 140 -9.58 4.88 -11.56
C PHE A 140 -8.11 5.34 -11.44
N ALA A 141 -7.19 4.63 -12.09
CA ALA A 141 -5.76 4.99 -12.07
C ALA A 141 -5.51 6.34 -12.77
N ASP A 142 -6.21 6.63 -13.87
CA ASP A 142 -6.12 7.91 -14.56
C ASP A 142 -6.64 9.06 -13.68
N TRP A 143 -7.73 8.82 -12.94
CA TRP A 143 -8.21 9.79 -11.97
C TRP A 143 -7.19 10.03 -10.85
N CYS A 144 -6.61 8.98 -10.26
CA CYS A 144 -5.56 9.09 -9.24
C CYS A 144 -4.34 9.88 -9.78
N ALA A 145 -3.92 9.59 -11.01
CA ALA A 145 -2.83 10.32 -11.67
C ALA A 145 -3.16 11.80 -11.83
N GLY A 146 -4.40 12.14 -12.16
CA GLY A 146 -4.91 13.52 -12.19
C GLY A 146 -4.85 14.24 -10.84
N GLN A 147 -4.88 13.49 -9.73
CA GLN A 147 -4.67 14.01 -8.37
C GLN A 147 -3.17 14.05 -7.96
N GLY A 148 -2.27 13.61 -8.82
CA GLY A 148 -0.83 13.57 -8.56
C GLY A 148 -0.33 12.27 -7.89
N MET A 149 -1.13 11.19 -7.91
CA MET A 149 -0.78 9.91 -7.29
C MET A 149 -0.79 8.76 -8.30
N ALA A 150 0.34 8.08 -8.44
CA ALA A 150 0.42 6.88 -9.26
C ALA A 150 -0.14 5.66 -8.52
N ILE A 151 -0.81 4.77 -9.26
CA ILE A 151 -1.29 3.48 -8.77
C ILE A 151 -0.42 2.36 -9.34
N ALA A 152 0.13 1.53 -8.47
CA ALA A 152 0.82 0.29 -8.83
C ALA A 152 -0.10 -0.90 -8.52
N TYR A 153 -0.61 -1.56 -9.55
CA TYR A 153 -1.52 -2.68 -9.35
C TYR A 153 -0.77 -3.92 -8.83
N HIS A 154 -1.25 -4.44 -7.71
CA HIS A 154 -0.80 -5.69 -7.11
C HIS A 154 -1.89 -6.75 -7.27
N HIS A 155 -1.60 -7.81 -8.00
CA HIS A 155 -2.57 -8.91 -8.19
C HIS A 155 -2.39 -10.00 -7.13
N HIS A 156 -3.50 -10.62 -6.79
CA HIS A 156 -3.56 -11.76 -5.89
C HIS A 156 -3.92 -13.07 -6.58
#